data_0b38eb8762c2f8e072cf270e587a5c5c
#
_entry.id   0b38eb8762c2f8e072cf270e587a5c5c
#
_cell.length_a   1.000
_cell.length_b   1.000
_cell.length_c   1.000
_cell.angle_alpha   90.00
_cell.angle_beta   90.00
_cell.angle_gamma   90.00
#
_symmetry.space_group_name_H-M   'P 1'
#
loop_
_entity.id
_entity.type
_entity.pdbx_description
1 polymer ?
#
loop_
_entity_poly.entity_id
_entity_poly.type
_entity_poly.pdbx_seq_one_letter_code
_entity_poly.pdbx_strand_id
1 'polypeptide(L)'
;MRIKILILLLSFLVLSGCIGVSSKGIFGTGVSVAFDPRSVGTQIDDSIMQKSLSAKILLLNKSYILSIKSKVLDGRIFLTGKVDNPEEKLKLTKLAWETQGVRSVRNDIKVKEEFNFKQSAKDI
;
A
#
# COMPACT_ATOMS: atom_id res chain seq x y z
N MET A 1 -25.30 2.08 -45.39
CA MET A 1 -24.60 3.34 -45.11
C MET A 1 -24.71 3.79 -43.67
N ARG A 2 -25.88 3.79 -43.07
CA ARG A 2 -26.10 4.23 -41.69
C ARG A 2 -25.35 3.40 -40.66
N ILE A 3 -25.29 2.09 -40.83
CA ILE A 3 -24.59 1.16 -39.93
C ILE A 3 -23.07 1.39 -39.97
N LYS A 4 -22.50 1.62 -41.13
CA LYS A 4 -21.06 1.89 -41.28
C LYS A 4 -20.65 3.20 -40.61
N ILE A 5 -21.48 4.22 -40.71
CA ILE A 5 -21.27 5.51 -40.06
C ILE A 5 -21.37 5.38 -38.54
N LEU A 6 -22.35 4.57 -38.07
CA LEU A 6 -22.52 4.31 -36.64
C LEU A 6 -21.33 3.56 -36.05
N ILE A 7 -20.79 2.57 -36.74
CA ILE A 7 -19.62 1.81 -36.33
C ILE A 7 -18.38 2.72 -36.31
N LEU A 8 -18.25 3.58 -37.30
CA LEU A 8 -17.14 4.54 -37.37
C LEU A 8 -17.19 5.55 -36.22
N LEU A 9 -18.37 6.07 -35.91
CA LEU A 9 -18.61 6.96 -34.78
C LEU A 9 -18.31 6.29 -33.42
N LEU A 10 -18.75 5.05 -33.27
CA LEU A 10 -18.52 4.27 -32.06
C LEU A 10 -17.03 3.97 -31.87
N SER A 11 -16.31 3.63 -32.96
CA SER A 11 -14.87 3.42 -32.95
C SER A 11 -14.11 4.68 -32.55
N PHE A 12 -14.55 5.84 -33.01
CA PHE A 12 -13.92 7.12 -32.68
C PHE A 12 -14.12 7.50 -31.20
N LEU A 13 -15.28 7.18 -30.64
CA LEU A 13 -15.58 7.41 -29.22
C LEU A 13 -14.70 6.57 -28.28
N VAL A 14 -14.45 5.31 -28.65
CA VAL A 14 -13.59 4.40 -27.87
C VAL A 14 -12.14 4.88 -27.87
N LEU A 15 -11.64 5.35 -29.01
CA LEU A 15 -10.28 5.87 -29.13
C LEU A 15 -10.05 7.14 -28.29
N SER A 16 -11.00 8.05 -28.29
CA SER A 16 -10.88 9.29 -27.51
C SER A 16 -10.90 9.04 -25.99
N GLY A 17 -11.68 8.06 -25.54
CA GLY A 17 -11.71 7.66 -24.14
C GLY A 17 -10.38 7.12 -23.64
N CYS A 18 -9.73 6.26 -24.41
CA CYS A 18 -8.42 5.70 -24.04
C CYS A 18 -7.32 6.77 -23.96
N ILE A 19 -7.29 7.71 -24.87
CA ILE A 19 -6.30 8.80 -24.88
C ILE A 19 -6.48 9.69 -23.65
N GLY A 20 -7.71 10.02 -23.29
CA GLY A 20 -7.99 10.85 -22.11
C GLY A 20 -7.54 10.24 -20.79
N VAL A 21 -7.77 8.95 -20.58
CA VAL A 21 -7.34 8.22 -19.38
C VAL A 21 -5.82 8.12 -19.32
N SER A 22 -5.18 7.79 -20.42
CA SER A 22 -3.72 7.69 -20.51
C SER A 22 -3.03 9.03 -20.19
N SER A 23 -3.55 10.12 -20.72
CA SER A 23 -3.03 11.47 -20.52
C SER A 23 -3.10 11.89 -19.04
N LYS A 24 -4.22 11.67 -18.37
CA LYS A 24 -4.40 11.98 -16.95
C LYS A 24 -3.48 11.15 -16.06
N GLY A 25 -3.31 9.87 -16.36
CA GLY A 25 -2.44 8.99 -15.61
C GLY A 25 -0.98 9.42 -15.67
N ILE A 26 -0.48 9.78 -16.83
CA ILE A 26 0.89 10.24 -17.04
C ILE A 26 1.15 11.56 -16.32
N PHE A 27 0.30 12.55 -16.49
CA PHE A 27 0.45 13.86 -15.85
C PHE A 27 0.32 13.78 -14.32
N GLY A 28 -0.67 13.07 -13.82
CA GLY A 28 -0.85 12.88 -12.38
C GLY A 28 0.34 12.22 -11.72
N THR A 29 0.85 11.14 -12.31
CA THR A 29 2.02 10.42 -11.81
C THR A 29 3.29 11.26 -11.89
N GLY A 30 3.51 11.97 -13.00
CA GLY A 30 4.68 12.82 -13.17
C GLY A 30 4.74 13.97 -12.16
N VAL A 31 3.63 14.63 -11.90
CA VAL A 31 3.56 15.71 -10.91
C VAL A 31 3.79 15.18 -9.50
N SER A 32 3.20 14.05 -9.13
CA SER A 32 3.38 13.43 -7.83
C SER A 32 4.85 13.05 -7.57
N VAL A 33 5.52 12.47 -8.56
CA VAL A 33 6.93 12.08 -8.48
C VAL A 33 7.83 13.31 -8.35
N ALA A 34 7.53 14.40 -9.06
CA ALA A 34 8.32 15.63 -9.05
C ALA A 34 8.35 16.32 -7.67
N PHE A 35 7.27 16.20 -6.89
CA PHE A 35 7.18 16.79 -5.55
C PHE A 35 7.67 15.91 -4.42
N ASP A 36 7.94 14.63 -4.69
CA ASP A 36 8.48 13.71 -3.69
C ASP A 36 10.00 13.85 -3.60
N PRO A 37 10.59 14.04 -2.40
CA PRO A 37 12.05 14.20 -2.25
C PRO A 37 12.83 12.93 -2.57
N ARG A 38 12.19 11.76 -2.65
CA ARG A 38 12.84 10.51 -3.02
C ARG A 38 13.10 10.46 -4.52
N SER A 39 14.15 9.76 -4.93
CA SER A 39 14.40 9.51 -6.36
C SER A 39 13.29 8.65 -6.96
N VAL A 40 13.09 8.73 -8.29
CA VAL A 40 12.11 7.90 -9.00
C VAL A 40 12.38 6.42 -8.78
N GLY A 41 13.64 6.00 -8.85
CA GLY A 41 14.03 4.61 -8.60
C GLY A 41 13.68 4.15 -7.19
N THR A 42 13.95 4.98 -6.18
CA THR A 42 13.60 4.68 -4.79
C THR A 42 12.08 4.55 -4.60
N GLN A 43 11.30 5.41 -5.22
CA GLN A 43 9.83 5.33 -5.15
C GLN A 43 9.29 4.05 -5.77
N ILE A 44 9.85 3.61 -6.88
CA ILE A 44 9.49 2.36 -7.54
C ILE A 44 9.85 1.17 -6.66
N ASP A 45 11.05 1.15 -6.11
CA ASP A 45 11.52 0.08 -5.21
C ASP A 45 10.65 0.00 -3.96
N ASP A 46 10.34 1.12 -3.33
CA ASP A 46 9.45 1.20 -2.17
C ASP A 46 8.05 0.69 -2.48
N SER A 47 7.53 1.02 -3.66
CA SER A 47 6.22 0.55 -4.12
C SER A 47 6.19 -0.97 -4.31
N ILE A 48 7.23 -1.54 -4.90
CA ILE A 48 7.38 -2.99 -5.07
C ILE A 48 7.48 -3.68 -3.70
N MET A 49 8.30 -3.15 -2.80
CA MET A 49 8.43 -3.66 -1.43
C MET A 49 7.11 -3.64 -0.69
N GLN A 50 6.36 -2.54 -0.79
CA GLN A 50 5.06 -2.39 -0.12
C GLN A 50 4.04 -3.39 -0.64
N LYS A 51 3.97 -3.60 -1.94
CA LYS A 51 3.08 -4.60 -2.55
C LYS A 51 3.45 -6.03 -2.13
N SER A 52 4.74 -6.34 -2.15
CA SER A 52 5.25 -7.64 -1.73
C SER A 52 4.93 -7.91 -0.25
N LEU A 53 5.19 -6.93 0.61
CA LEU A 53 4.90 -7.03 2.04
C LEU A 53 3.40 -7.18 2.30
N SER A 54 2.57 -6.38 1.65
CA SER A 54 1.12 -6.45 1.79
C SER A 54 0.57 -7.80 1.36
N ALA A 55 1.10 -8.38 0.28
CA ALA A 55 0.73 -9.72 -0.16
C ALA A 55 1.11 -10.79 0.86
N LYS A 56 2.30 -10.69 1.45
CA LYS A 56 2.76 -11.64 2.50
C LYS A 56 1.91 -11.53 3.77
N ILE A 57 1.56 -10.32 4.17
CA ILE A 57 0.68 -10.07 5.33
C ILE A 57 -0.71 -10.68 5.07
N LEU A 58 -1.25 -10.50 3.87
CA LEU A 58 -2.52 -11.09 3.46
C LEU A 58 -2.50 -12.61 3.51
N LEU A 59 -1.41 -13.23 3.03
CA LEU A 59 -1.23 -14.69 3.05
C LEU A 59 -1.12 -15.23 4.48
N LEU A 60 -0.59 -14.44 5.40
CA LEU A 60 -0.49 -14.82 6.80
C LEU A 60 -1.87 -14.87 7.46
N ASN A 61 -2.68 -13.84 7.23
CA ASN A 61 -4.07 -13.77 7.72
C ASN A 61 -4.86 -12.73 6.92
N LYS A 62 -5.97 -13.16 6.32
CA LYS A 62 -6.82 -12.28 5.51
C LYS A 62 -7.40 -11.10 6.28
N SER A 63 -7.64 -11.26 7.57
CA SER A 63 -8.17 -10.18 8.42
C SER A 63 -7.19 -9.01 8.57
N TYR A 64 -5.93 -9.22 8.33
CA TYR A 64 -4.90 -8.18 8.43
C TYR A 64 -5.01 -7.09 7.36
N ILE A 65 -5.72 -7.34 6.24
CA ILE A 65 -6.02 -6.31 5.23
C ILE A 65 -6.65 -5.08 5.88
N LEU A 66 -7.58 -5.30 6.82
CA LEU A 66 -8.33 -4.24 7.47
C LEU A 66 -7.67 -3.72 8.76
N SER A 67 -6.92 -4.58 9.44
CA SER A 67 -6.38 -4.26 10.77
C SER A 67 -4.92 -3.81 10.76
N ILE A 68 -4.15 -4.19 9.74
CA ILE A 68 -2.73 -3.88 9.64
C ILE A 68 -2.47 -3.01 8.41
N LYS A 69 -1.75 -1.91 8.62
CA LYS A 69 -1.29 -1.04 7.55
C LYS A 69 0.23 -1.08 7.48
N SER A 70 0.74 -1.17 6.28
CA SER A 70 2.17 -1.10 6.02
C SER A 70 2.48 0.07 5.10
N LYS A 71 3.60 0.73 5.34
CA LYS A 71 4.11 1.79 4.51
C LYS A 71 5.61 1.62 4.34
N VAL A 72 6.12 1.83 3.14
CA VAL A 72 7.56 1.74 2.85
C VAL A 72 8.06 3.07 2.32
N LEU A 73 9.06 3.62 2.96
CA LEU A 73 9.71 4.88 2.58
C LEU A 73 11.22 4.69 2.64
N ASP A 74 11.90 4.77 1.49
CA ASP A 74 13.35 4.62 1.37
C ASP A 74 13.85 3.32 2.02
N GLY A 75 13.17 2.22 1.75
CA GLY A 75 13.48 0.90 2.31
C GLY A 75 13.13 0.72 3.79
N ARG A 76 12.56 1.73 4.42
CA ARG A 76 12.10 1.68 5.82
C ARG A 76 10.64 1.27 5.87
N ILE A 77 10.36 0.22 6.60
CA ILE A 77 9.00 -0.31 6.74
C ILE A 77 8.38 0.21 8.03
N PHE A 78 7.17 0.76 7.91
CA PHE A 78 6.36 1.22 9.03
C PHE A 78 5.11 0.34 9.11
N LEU A 79 4.92 -0.31 10.24
CA LEU A 79 3.73 -1.14 10.50
C LEU A 79 2.88 -0.47 11.57
N THR A 80 1.58 -0.35 11.30
CA THR A 80 0.60 0.19 12.24
C THR A 80 -0.64 -0.69 12.24
N GLY A 81 -1.42 -0.61 13.29
CA GLY A 81 -2.65 -1.37 13.41
C GLY A 81 -2.83 -1.98 14.81
N LYS A 82 -3.64 -3.01 14.87
CA LYS A 82 -3.94 -3.73 16.11
C LYS A 82 -3.92 -5.23 15.88
N VAL A 83 -3.37 -5.97 16.85
CA VAL A 83 -3.36 -7.44 16.88
C VAL A 83 -3.86 -7.92 18.25
N ASP A 84 -4.23 -9.19 18.33
CA ASP A 84 -4.81 -9.76 19.52
C ASP A 84 -3.76 -10.12 20.59
N ASN A 85 -2.56 -10.50 20.17
CA ASN A 85 -1.51 -10.95 21.07
C ASN A 85 -0.11 -10.52 20.62
N PRO A 86 0.90 -10.53 21.53
CA PRO A 86 2.27 -10.13 21.20
C PRO A 86 2.95 -11.02 20.14
N GLU A 87 2.55 -12.28 20.06
CA GLU A 87 3.12 -13.24 19.09
C GLU A 87 2.83 -12.82 17.65
N GLU A 88 1.61 -12.32 17.38
CA GLU A 88 1.24 -11.80 16.07
C GLU A 88 2.07 -10.58 15.70
N LYS A 89 2.31 -9.69 16.64
CA LYS A 89 3.16 -8.53 16.45
C LYS A 89 4.58 -8.95 16.08
N LEU A 90 5.11 -9.94 16.75
CA LEU A 90 6.45 -10.49 16.48
C LEU A 90 6.52 -11.14 15.09
N LYS A 91 5.50 -11.90 14.72
CA LYS A 91 5.42 -12.52 13.38
C LYS A 91 5.44 -11.48 12.27
N LEU A 92 4.69 -10.40 12.44
CA LEU A 92 4.65 -9.31 11.48
C LEU A 92 6.00 -8.57 11.39
N THR A 93 6.68 -8.38 12.51
CA THR A 93 8.04 -7.82 12.54
C THR A 93 9.01 -8.69 11.76
N LYS A 94 9.01 -10.00 12.00
CA LYS A 94 9.85 -10.94 11.26
C LYS A 94 9.56 -10.93 9.76
N LEU A 95 8.28 -10.93 9.40
CA LEU A 95 7.85 -10.89 8.01
C LEU A 95 8.37 -9.64 7.31
N ALA A 96 8.33 -8.50 7.98
CA ALA A 96 8.86 -7.24 7.45
C ALA A 96 10.38 -7.31 7.24
N TRP A 97 11.13 -7.87 8.17
CA TRP A 97 12.58 -8.06 8.04
C TRP A 97 12.97 -9.04 6.93
N GLU A 98 12.10 -9.96 6.58
CA GLU A 98 12.31 -10.90 5.46
C GLU A 98 12.06 -10.27 4.10
N THR A 99 11.53 -9.06 4.04
CA THR A 99 11.25 -8.37 2.80
C THR A 99 12.56 -7.95 2.14
N GLN A 100 12.72 -8.28 0.86
CA GLN A 100 13.94 -7.97 0.11
C GLN A 100 14.12 -6.46 -0.02
N GLY A 101 15.30 -5.98 0.31
CA GLY A 101 15.65 -4.56 0.23
C GLY A 101 15.33 -3.76 1.49
N VAL A 102 14.83 -4.39 2.55
CA VAL A 102 14.51 -3.70 3.81
C VAL A 102 15.76 -3.13 4.47
N ARG A 103 15.67 -1.88 4.89
CA ARG A 103 16.73 -1.18 5.63
C ARG A 103 16.43 -1.08 7.11
N SER A 104 15.18 -0.86 7.47
CA SER A 104 14.73 -0.81 8.85
C SER A 104 13.24 -1.15 8.95
N VAL A 105 12.83 -1.60 10.13
CA VAL A 105 11.43 -1.89 10.44
C VAL A 105 11.06 -1.17 11.72
N ARG A 106 10.01 -0.36 11.64
CA ARG A 106 9.39 0.25 12.80
C ARG A 106 8.00 -0.36 12.98
N ASN A 107 7.81 -1.08 14.06
CA ASN A 107 6.54 -1.73 14.36
C ASN A 107 5.81 -0.99 15.47
N ASP A 108 4.84 -0.17 15.07
CA ASP A 108 3.95 0.58 15.96
C ASP A 108 2.59 -0.11 16.12
N ILE A 109 2.50 -1.40 15.83
CA ILE A 109 1.29 -2.20 15.99
C ILE A 109 0.96 -2.31 17.48
N LYS A 110 -0.29 -2.06 17.82
CA LYS A 110 -0.81 -2.14 19.18
C LYS A 110 -1.33 -3.55 19.48
N VAL A 111 -1.03 -4.07 20.64
CA VAL A 111 -1.60 -5.33 21.12
C VAL A 111 -2.83 -5.00 21.98
N LYS A 112 -3.95 -5.65 21.72
CA LYS A 112 -5.22 -5.38 22.41
C LYS A 112 -5.13 -5.50 23.92
N GLU A 113 -4.37 -6.46 24.42
CA GLU A 113 -4.17 -6.66 25.86
C GLU A 113 -3.47 -5.46 26.52
N GLU A 114 -2.42 -4.93 25.88
CA GLU A 114 -1.71 -3.74 26.37
C GLU A 114 -2.62 -2.51 26.38
N PHE A 115 -3.45 -2.36 25.36
CA PHE A 115 -4.41 -1.28 25.27
C PHE A 115 -5.44 -1.34 26.38
N ASN A 116 -6.01 -2.52 26.64
CA ASN A 116 -6.99 -2.74 27.71
C ASN A 116 -6.38 -2.49 29.08
N PHE A 117 -5.16 -2.90 29.32
CA PHE A 117 -4.44 -2.66 30.57
C PHE A 117 -4.25 -1.17 30.86
N LYS A 118 -3.80 -0.40 29.87
CA LYS A 118 -3.62 1.05 29.98
C LYS A 118 -4.94 1.78 30.23
N GLN A 119 -6.01 1.35 29.58
CA GLN A 119 -7.34 1.92 29.76
C GLN A 119 -7.89 1.60 31.15
N SER A 120 -7.74 0.38 31.62
CA SER A 120 -8.13 -0.03 32.96
C SER A 120 -7.38 0.75 34.06
N ALA A 121 -6.09 1.00 33.87
CA ALA A 121 -5.27 1.82 34.76
C ALA A 121 -5.73 3.27 34.82
N LYS A 122 -6.25 3.82 33.72
CA LYS A 122 -6.81 5.18 33.70
C LYS A 122 -8.17 5.29 34.41
N ASP A 123 -8.94 4.24 34.41
CA ASP A 123 -10.28 4.20 35.02
C ASP A 123 -10.21 4.00 36.53
N ILE A 124 -9.07 3.69 37.09
CA ILE A 124 -8.81 3.57 38.52
C ILE A 124 -8.31 4.93 39.05
#